data_904339b7388fed489049e5bef48d7db7
#
_entry.id   904339b7388fed489049e5bef48d7db7
#
_cell.length_a   1.000
_cell.length_b   1.000
_cell.length_c   1.000
_cell.angle_alpha   90.00
_cell.angle_beta   90.00
_cell.angle_gamma   90.00
#
_symmetry.space_group_name_H-M   'P 1'
#
loop_
_entity.id
_entity.type
_entity.pdbx_description
1 polymer ?
#
loop_
_entity_poly.entity_id
_entity_poly.type
_entity_poly.pdbx_seq_one_letter_code
_entity_poly.pdbx_strand_id
1 'polypeptide(L)'
;MTVNISRRELIQKSLFGLGALSLTVGMTGCNDSSDNETSSLKVSFEHGVASGDPLQDRVILWTRLTPNETSARLQVTWELALDQQFKQIIKTDKVTTSASQDFTVKVDATGLRADTSYYYRFIFGNKISPIGQTKTLPLSTSKVSFAVCSCSNYPAGYFYVYREI
;
A
#
# COMPACT_ATOMS: atom_id res chain seq x y z
N MET A 1 50.23 -3.77 25.52
CA MET A 1 49.27 -2.86 26.22
C MET A 1 48.41 -2.20 25.18
N THR A 2 47.22 -2.69 24.97
CA THR A 2 46.25 -2.12 24.02
C THR A 2 45.36 -1.15 24.78
N VAL A 3 45.45 0.12 24.45
CA VAL A 3 44.63 1.19 25.04
C VAL A 3 43.31 1.24 24.29
N ASN A 4 42.23 0.89 24.97
CA ASN A 4 40.87 0.96 24.43
C ASN A 4 40.31 2.37 24.71
N ILE A 5 40.23 3.21 23.69
CA ILE A 5 39.69 4.56 23.80
C ILE A 5 38.21 4.51 23.39
N SER A 6 37.32 4.95 24.28
CA SER A 6 35.90 5.00 24.02
C SER A 6 35.55 6.16 23.03
N ARG A 7 34.52 5.96 22.20
CA ARG A 7 34.09 6.97 21.23
C ARG A 7 33.74 8.34 21.85
N ARG A 8 33.46 8.37 23.14
CA ARG A 8 33.13 9.60 23.88
C ARG A 8 34.37 10.42 24.22
N GLU A 9 35.51 9.77 24.48
CA GLU A 9 36.79 10.43 24.77
C GLU A 9 37.44 11.02 23.52
N LEU A 10 37.19 10.43 22.35
CA LEU A 10 37.69 10.93 21.08
C LEU A 10 37.08 12.31 20.70
N ILE A 11 35.80 12.50 21.01
CA ILE A 11 35.07 13.73 20.70
C ILE A 11 35.46 14.88 21.65
N GLN A 12 35.84 14.58 22.88
CA GLN A 12 36.24 15.62 23.85
C GLN A 12 37.68 16.16 23.67
N LYS A 13 38.53 15.41 22.99
CA LYS A 13 39.94 15.83 22.76
C LYS A 13 40.15 16.62 21.48
N SER A 14 39.14 16.76 20.61
CA SER A 14 39.25 17.55 19.38
C SER A 14 38.84 19.04 19.54
N LEU A 15 38.52 19.52 20.77
CA LEU A 15 37.99 20.87 20.98
C LEU A 15 39.03 21.90 21.51
N PHE A 16 40.31 21.55 21.61
CA PHE A 16 41.34 22.51 22.01
C PHE A 16 42.54 22.50 21.05
N GLY A 17 42.49 23.38 20.08
CA GLY A 17 43.61 23.72 19.20
C GLY A 17 43.38 25.10 18.61
N LEU A 18 43.85 26.14 19.33
CA LEU A 18 43.92 27.51 18.83
C LEU A 18 44.92 27.62 17.68
N GLY A 19 44.60 28.40 16.67
CA GLY A 19 45.55 28.85 15.66
C GLY A 19 44.88 29.84 14.70
N ALA A 20 45.18 31.13 14.90
CA ALA A 20 44.70 32.25 14.12
C ALA A 20 45.36 32.36 12.73
N LEU A 21 44.75 33.20 11.87
CA LEU A 21 45.18 33.93 10.65
C LEU A 21 44.87 33.21 9.30
N SER A 22 44.08 33.80 8.49
CA SER A 22 44.11 34.94 7.62
C SER A 22 43.01 34.85 6.57
N LEU A 23 42.40 35.99 6.27
CA LEU A 23 41.42 36.18 5.19
C LEU A 23 42.05 35.92 3.81
N THR A 24 41.35 35.15 2.99
CA THR A 24 41.28 35.41 1.55
C THR A 24 39.88 35.04 1.06
N VAL A 25 39.21 36.06 0.53
CA VAL A 25 37.95 35.98 -0.19
C VAL A 25 38.17 35.16 -1.46
N GLY A 26 37.49 34.05 -1.59
CA GLY A 26 37.39 33.25 -2.80
C GLY A 26 35.99 32.65 -2.86
N MET A 27 35.06 33.38 -3.48
CA MET A 27 33.76 32.84 -3.86
C MET A 27 33.98 31.85 -5.00
N THR A 28 34.04 30.57 -4.66
CA THR A 28 33.73 29.50 -5.61
C THR A 28 32.61 28.70 -4.98
N GLY A 29 31.40 28.90 -5.48
CA GLY A 29 30.26 28.07 -5.12
C GLY A 29 30.51 26.62 -5.55
N CYS A 30 30.89 25.79 -4.61
CA CYS A 30 30.67 24.37 -4.76
C CYS A 30 29.19 24.13 -4.48
N ASN A 31 28.46 23.95 -5.58
CA ASN A 31 27.13 23.37 -5.53
C ASN A 31 27.33 21.90 -5.17
N ASP A 32 27.45 21.62 -3.87
CA ASP A 32 27.41 20.27 -3.35
C ASP A 32 25.94 19.83 -3.41
N SER A 33 25.57 19.37 -4.61
CA SER A 33 24.38 18.57 -4.77
C SER A 33 24.65 17.26 -4.06
N SER A 34 24.52 17.28 -2.73
CA SER A 34 24.23 16.05 -2.00
C SER A 34 22.86 15.58 -2.48
N ASP A 35 22.84 14.82 -3.54
CA ASP A 35 21.75 13.94 -3.89
C ASP A 35 21.57 12.98 -2.69
N ASN A 36 20.91 13.48 -1.66
CA ASN A 36 20.16 12.64 -0.77
C ASN A 36 19.09 12.00 -1.66
N GLU A 37 19.44 10.88 -2.28
CA GLU A 37 18.46 9.92 -2.74
C GLU A 37 17.68 9.49 -1.49
N THR A 38 16.71 10.31 -1.11
CA THR A 38 15.61 9.86 -0.28
C THR A 38 14.98 8.76 -1.13
N SER A 39 15.27 7.51 -0.81
CA SER A 39 14.70 6.37 -1.53
C SER A 39 13.19 6.54 -1.49
N SER A 40 12.62 7.03 -2.57
CA SER A 40 11.20 7.34 -2.59
C SER A 40 10.46 6.01 -2.44
N LEU A 41 9.65 5.90 -1.39
CA LEU A 41 8.83 4.72 -1.14
C LEU A 41 8.00 4.40 -2.38
N LYS A 42 8.33 3.30 -3.03
CA LYS A 42 7.61 2.79 -4.20
C LYS A 42 6.69 1.67 -3.76
N VAL A 43 5.45 1.72 -4.20
CA VAL A 43 4.42 0.72 -3.87
C VAL A 43 3.71 0.33 -5.16
N SER A 44 3.40 -0.96 -5.29
CA SER A 44 2.60 -1.52 -6.39
C SER A 44 1.46 -2.40 -5.85
N PHE A 45 0.46 -2.68 -6.71
CA PHE A 45 -0.66 -3.59 -6.45
C PHE A 45 -0.52 -4.84 -7.31
N GLU A 46 0.50 -5.67 -7.05
CA GLU A 46 0.85 -6.84 -7.89
C GLU A 46 -0.09 -8.03 -7.72
N HIS A 47 -0.84 -8.06 -6.63
CA HIS A 47 -1.72 -9.18 -6.27
C HIS A 47 -3.19 -8.93 -6.63
N GLY A 48 -3.47 -7.84 -7.36
CA GLY A 48 -4.83 -7.49 -7.74
C GLY A 48 -5.71 -7.09 -6.55
N VAL A 49 -7.01 -7.27 -6.72
CA VAL A 49 -8.03 -7.01 -5.70
C VAL A 49 -9.00 -8.18 -5.63
N ALA A 50 -9.61 -8.38 -4.47
CA ALA A 50 -10.63 -9.40 -4.27
C ALA A 50 -11.76 -8.88 -3.39
N SER A 51 -12.94 -9.50 -3.50
CA SER A 51 -14.04 -9.31 -2.56
C SER A 51 -14.59 -10.66 -2.12
N GLY A 52 -15.19 -10.69 -0.93
CA GLY A 52 -15.72 -11.92 -0.37
C GLY A 52 -16.75 -11.66 0.72
N ASP A 53 -17.32 -12.75 1.25
CA ASP A 53 -18.29 -12.74 2.35
C ASP A 53 -19.42 -11.69 2.17
N PRO A 54 -20.09 -11.66 0.99
CA PRO A 54 -21.16 -10.72 0.78
C PRO A 54 -22.34 -11.02 1.72
N LEU A 55 -22.84 -9.98 2.37
CA LEU A 55 -24.12 -9.97 3.08
C LEU A 55 -25.08 -9.01 2.38
N GLN A 56 -26.27 -8.80 2.93
CA GLN A 56 -27.27 -7.91 2.36
C GLN A 56 -26.85 -6.45 2.42
N ASP A 57 -26.03 -6.09 3.42
CA ASP A 57 -25.64 -4.72 3.76
C ASP A 57 -24.14 -4.47 3.77
N ARG A 58 -23.31 -5.47 3.41
CA ARG A 58 -21.84 -5.36 3.46
C ARG A 58 -21.13 -6.36 2.57
N VAL A 59 -19.83 -6.11 2.37
CA VAL A 59 -18.91 -7.01 1.65
C VAL A 59 -17.48 -6.76 2.16
N ILE A 60 -16.67 -7.82 2.22
CA ILE A 60 -15.25 -7.68 2.49
C ILE A 60 -14.53 -7.33 1.18
N LEU A 61 -13.71 -6.28 1.21
CA LEU A 61 -12.80 -5.89 0.12
C LEU A 61 -11.36 -6.17 0.54
N TRP A 62 -10.55 -6.63 -0.40
CA TRP A 62 -9.18 -7.04 -0.14
C TRP A 62 -8.22 -6.58 -1.23
N THR A 63 -7.00 -6.23 -0.82
CA THR A 63 -5.81 -6.11 -1.67
C THR A 63 -4.55 -6.38 -0.87
N ARG A 64 -3.41 -6.48 -1.55
CA ARG A 64 -2.07 -6.53 -0.97
C ARG A 64 -1.17 -5.55 -1.69
N LEU A 65 -0.43 -4.76 -0.94
CA LEU A 65 0.56 -3.84 -1.49
C LEU A 65 1.94 -4.50 -1.49
N THR A 66 2.75 -4.13 -2.47
CA THR A 66 4.15 -4.56 -2.58
C THR A 66 5.04 -3.33 -2.50
N PRO A 67 5.50 -2.95 -1.29
CA PRO A 67 6.45 -1.85 -1.12
C PRO A 67 7.89 -2.31 -1.40
N ASN A 68 8.74 -1.38 -1.82
CA ASN A 68 10.18 -1.60 -1.91
C ASN A 68 10.90 -1.60 -0.55
N GLU A 69 10.22 -1.16 0.51
CA GLU A 69 10.74 -1.11 1.89
C GLU A 69 9.78 -1.80 2.86
N THR A 70 10.28 -2.78 3.60
CA THR A 70 9.46 -3.60 4.51
C THR A 70 9.19 -2.93 5.86
N SER A 71 9.92 -1.89 6.23
CA SER A 71 9.71 -1.12 7.46
C SER A 71 8.58 -0.10 7.39
N ALA A 72 8.04 0.14 6.19
CA ALA A 72 7.05 1.17 5.96
C ALA A 72 5.69 0.87 6.60
N ARG A 73 5.04 1.91 7.13
CA ARG A 73 3.60 1.92 7.38
C ARG A 73 2.90 2.60 6.23
N LEU A 74 1.94 1.90 5.61
CA LEU A 74 1.24 2.36 4.41
C LEU A 74 -0.19 2.74 4.78
N GLN A 75 -0.57 3.99 4.54
CA GLN A 75 -1.96 4.43 4.63
C GLN A 75 -2.58 4.36 3.24
N VAL A 76 -3.54 3.48 3.07
CA VAL A 76 -4.21 3.16 1.80
C VAL A 76 -5.62 3.72 1.83
N THR A 77 -6.00 4.49 0.84
CA THR A 77 -7.39 4.90 0.64
C THR A 77 -8.11 3.82 -0.14
N TRP A 78 -9.34 3.51 0.22
CA TRP A 78 -10.24 2.68 -0.58
C TRP A 78 -11.48 3.48 -0.96
N GLU A 79 -12.04 3.15 -2.11
CA GLU A 79 -13.24 3.76 -2.65
C GLU A 79 -14.21 2.70 -3.13
N LEU A 80 -15.50 2.93 -2.90
CA LEU A 80 -16.61 2.13 -3.38
C LEU A 80 -17.57 3.04 -4.14
N ALA A 81 -17.94 2.65 -5.36
CA ALA A 81 -18.76 3.44 -6.26
C ALA A 81 -19.90 2.61 -6.89
N LEU A 82 -20.93 3.26 -7.39
CA LEU A 82 -22.01 2.65 -8.15
C LEU A 82 -21.65 2.47 -9.63
N ASP A 83 -20.58 3.10 -10.11
CA ASP A 83 -20.13 3.04 -11.48
C ASP A 83 -18.64 2.82 -11.61
N GLN A 84 -18.23 2.16 -12.69
CA GLN A 84 -16.84 1.82 -12.99
C GLN A 84 -15.93 3.04 -13.19
N GLN A 85 -16.47 4.19 -13.53
CA GLN A 85 -15.74 5.43 -13.73
C GLN A 85 -15.54 6.21 -12.42
N PHE A 86 -16.08 5.73 -11.30
CA PHE A 86 -16.00 6.37 -9.98
C PHE A 86 -16.56 7.80 -9.97
N LYS A 87 -17.60 8.06 -10.77
CA LYS A 87 -18.35 9.33 -10.74
C LYS A 87 -19.30 9.41 -9.55
N GLN A 88 -19.79 8.26 -9.08
CA GLN A 88 -20.70 8.14 -7.95
C GLN A 88 -20.05 7.32 -6.83
N ILE A 89 -19.05 7.91 -6.20
CA ILE A 89 -18.39 7.32 -5.02
C ILE A 89 -19.37 7.42 -3.85
N ILE A 90 -19.73 6.27 -3.27
CA ILE A 90 -20.66 6.20 -2.14
C ILE A 90 -19.96 6.01 -0.80
N LYS A 91 -18.73 5.49 -0.83
CA LYS A 91 -17.89 5.33 0.35
C LYS A 91 -16.42 5.53 -0.01
N THR A 92 -15.70 6.14 0.91
CA THR A 92 -14.25 6.23 0.92
C THR A 92 -13.76 6.29 2.35
N ASP A 93 -12.63 5.66 2.64
CA ASP A 93 -11.97 5.74 3.94
C ASP A 93 -10.51 5.29 3.78
N LYS A 94 -9.74 5.31 4.86
CA LYS A 94 -8.33 4.96 4.90
C LYS A 94 -8.07 3.81 5.86
N VAL A 95 -7.19 2.90 5.45
CA VAL A 95 -6.70 1.79 6.24
C VAL A 95 -5.19 1.82 6.28
N THR A 96 -4.61 1.57 7.45
CA THR A 96 -3.16 1.45 7.60
C THR A 96 -2.76 -0.01 7.61
N THR A 97 -1.73 -0.37 6.86
CA THR A 97 -1.12 -1.69 6.82
C THR A 97 0.39 -1.62 6.98
N SER A 98 1.03 -2.72 7.29
CA SER A 98 2.48 -2.83 7.50
C SER A 98 2.95 -4.27 7.30
N ALA A 99 4.25 -4.53 7.44
CA ALA A 99 4.83 -5.86 7.34
C ALA A 99 4.20 -6.88 8.32
N SER A 100 3.72 -6.44 9.50
CA SER A 100 3.06 -7.34 10.45
C SER A 100 1.75 -7.94 9.93
N GLN A 101 1.15 -7.31 8.91
CA GLN A 101 -0.05 -7.78 8.22
C GLN A 101 0.27 -8.24 6.78
N ASP A 102 1.56 -8.48 6.48
CA ASP A 102 2.05 -8.79 5.13
C ASP A 102 1.56 -7.77 4.08
N PHE A 103 1.43 -6.51 4.48
CA PHE A 103 0.90 -5.40 3.66
C PHE A 103 -0.48 -5.68 3.05
N THR A 104 -1.25 -6.59 3.62
CA THR A 104 -2.64 -6.82 3.21
C THR A 104 -3.55 -5.73 3.74
N VAL A 105 -4.56 -5.39 2.97
CA VAL A 105 -5.65 -4.49 3.34
C VAL A 105 -6.93 -5.29 3.28
N LYS A 106 -7.69 -5.27 4.37
CA LYS A 106 -8.99 -5.93 4.48
C LYS A 106 -9.99 -4.92 5.03
N VAL A 107 -11.05 -4.67 4.30
CA VAL A 107 -12.07 -3.67 4.62
C VAL A 107 -13.43 -4.34 4.71
N ASP A 108 -14.14 -4.16 5.80
CA ASP A 108 -15.58 -4.49 5.90
C ASP A 108 -16.38 -3.26 5.45
N ALA A 109 -16.80 -3.26 4.19
CA ALA A 109 -17.57 -2.17 3.60
C ALA A 109 -19.06 -2.34 3.96
N THR A 110 -19.50 -1.72 5.04
CA THR A 110 -20.85 -1.84 5.63
C THR A 110 -21.81 -0.76 5.13
N GLY A 111 -23.14 -0.90 5.45
CA GLY A 111 -24.17 0.09 5.14
C GLY A 111 -24.46 0.20 3.66
N LEU A 112 -24.34 -0.90 2.95
CA LEU A 112 -24.64 -1.02 1.53
C LEU A 112 -26.11 -1.39 1.31
N ARG A 113 -26.62 -1.19 0.11
CA ARG A 113 -27.96 -1.64 -0.29
C ARG A 113 -27.90 -3.10 -0.73
N ALA A 114 -28.91 -3.87 -0.39
CA ALA A 114 -29.05 -5.25 -0.85
C ALA A 114 -29.21 -5.35 -2.37
N ASP A 115 -28.83 -6.49 -2.93
CA ASP A 115 -28.92 -6.81 -4.36
C ASP A 115 -28.32 -5.76 -5.29
N THR A 116 -27.23 -5.12 -4.86
CA THR A 116 -26.63 -3.99 -5.56
C THR A 116 -25.20 -4.29 -5.96
N SER A 117 -24.85 -4.05 -7.22
CA SER A 117 -23.50 -4.13 -7.73
C SER A 117 -22.71 -2.87 -7.41
N TYR A 118 -21.45 -3.05 -7.07
CA TYR A 118 -20.53 -1.99 -6.71
C TYR A 118 -19.19 -2.21 -7.40
N TYR A 119 -18.47 -1.10 -7.63
CA TYR A 119 -17.09 -1.08 -8.07
C TYR A 119 -16.21 -0.55 -6.96
N TYR A 120 -15.02 -1.11 -6.80
CA TYR A 120 -14.10 -0.70 -5.76
C TYR A 120 -12.66 -0.64 -6.25
N ARG A 121 -11.85 0.19 -5.60
CA ARG A 121 -10.42 0.31 -5.85
C ARG A 121 -9.69 0.75 -4.59
N PHE A 122 -8.37 0.56 -4.61
CA PHE A 122 -7.46 1.03 -3.56
C PHE A 122 -6.47 2.02 -4.16
N ILE A 123 -6.05 3.00 -3.36
CA ILE A 123 -5.20 4.10 -3.80
C ILE A 123 -4.08 4.30 -2.78
N PHE A 124 -2.84 4.36 -3.24
CA PHE A 124 -1.67 4.74 -2.45
C PHE A 124 -0.89 5.81 -3.22
N GLY A 125 -0.86 7.04 -2.71
CA GLY A 125 -0.28 8.19 -3.42
C GLY A 125 -0.93 8.38 -4.80
N ASN A 126 -0.14 8.28 -5.85
CA ASN A 126 -0.59 8.34 -7.24
C ASN A 126 -0.85 6.96 -7.88
N LYS A 127 -0.71 5.87 -7.12
CA LYS A 127 -0.94 4.51 -7.60
C LYS A 127 -2.36 4.08 -7.29
N ILE A 128 -3.01 3.49 -8.28
CA ILE A 128 -4.38 2.97 -8.20
C ILE A 128 -4.33 1.48 -8.51
N SER A 129 -5.04 0.67 -7.73
CA SER A 129 -5.20 -0.77 -7.97
C SER A 129 -6.02 -1.03 -9.24
N PRO A 130 -6.06 -2.26 -9.74
CA PRO A 130 -7.14 -2.70 -10.61
C PRO A 130 -8.50 -2.39 -9.98
N ILE A 131 -9.52 -2.18 -10.83
CA ILE A 131 -10.91 -2.01 -10.37
C ILE A 131 -11.52 -3.38 -10.16
N GLY A 132 -12.05 -3.62 -8.96
CA GLY A 132 -12.84 -4.79 -8.66
C GLY A 132 -14.34 -4.50 -8.79
N GLN A 133 -15.11 -5.55 -9.04
CA GLN A 133 -16.58 -5.53 -9.00
C GLN A 133 -17.04 -6.50 -7.91
N THR A 134 -18.10 -6.14 -7.21
CA THR A 134 -18.73 -6.97 -6.17
C THR A 134 -20.22 -6.74 -6.15
N LYS A 135 -20.95 -7.62 -5.45
CA LYS A 135 -22.39 -7.50 -5.32
C LYS A 135 -22.82 -7.96 -3.93
N THR A 136 -23.70 -7.20 -3.29
CA THR A 136 -24.36 -7.61 -2.04
C THR A 136 -25.44 -8.64 -2.30
N LEU A 137 -25.75 -9.44 -1.29
CA LEU A 137 -26.83 -10.44 -1.38
C LEU A 137 -28.20 -9.75 -1.44
N PRO A 138 -29.20 -10.36 -2.12
CA PRO A 138 -30.57 -9.92 -2.06
C PRO A 138 -31.19 -10.25 -0.68
N LEU A 139 -32.25 -9.56 -0.32
CA LEU A 139 -33.04 -9.86 0.89
C LEU A 139 -33.72 -11.24 0.80
N SER A 140 -34.16 -11.62 -0.39
CA SER A 140 -34.70 -12.94 -0.71
C SER A 140 -34.44 -13.27 -2.17
N THR A 141 -34.32 -14.53 -2.51
CA THR A 141 -34.17 -14.98 -3.89
C THR A 141 -34.75 -16.38 -4.07
N SER A 142 -35.32 -16.64 -5.22
CA SER A 142 -35.78 -17.98 -5.64
C SER A 142 -34.70 -18.73 -6.42
N LYS A 143 -33.57 -18.11 -6.77
CA LYS A 143 -32.51 -18.71 -7.57
C LYS A 143 -31.14 -18.31 -7.03
N VAL A 144 -30.26 -19.28 -6.87
CA VAL A 144 -28.84 -19.09 -6.56
C VAL A 144 -28.01 -19.80 -7.63
N SER A 145 -26.98 -19.13 -8.14
CA SER A 145 -26.01 -19.70 -9.05
C SER A 145 -24.63 -19.72 -8.40
N PHE A 146 -23.91 -20.83 -8.50
CA PHE A 146 -22.57 -20.99 -7.98
C PHE A 146 -21.62 -21.35 -9.12
N ALA A 147 -20.41 -20.79 -9.11
CA ALA A 147 -19.25 -21.30 -9.81
C ALA A 147 -18.33 -21.97 -8.79
N VAL A 148 -17.94 -23.21 -9.04
CA VAL A 148 -17.06 -23.98 -8.14
C VAL A 148 -15.75 -24.27 -8.85
N CYS A 149 -14.66 -23.80 -8.25
CA CYS A 149 -13.30 -24.04 -8.72
C CYS A 149 -12.47 -24.66 -7.59
N SER A 150 -11.63 -25.64 -7.94
CA SER A 150 -10.72 -26.27 -6.99
C SER A 150 -9.40 -26.67 -7.66
N CYS A 151 -8.39 -27.03 -6.85
CA CYS A 151 -7.12 -27.60 -7.30
C CYS A 151 -6.33 -26.71 -8.27
N SER A 152 -6.32 -25.41 -8.06
CA SER A 152 -5.48 -24.49 -8.82
C SER A 152 -4.02 -24.64 -8.42
N ASN A 153 -3.16 -25.12 -9.33
CA ASN A 153 -1.72 -25.23 -9.09
C ASN A 153 -1.03 -23.95 -9.56
N TYR A 154 -0.68 -23.06 -8.62
CA TYR A 154 -0.06 -21.77 -8.92
C TYR A 154 1.21 -21.87 -9.77
N PRO A 155 2.16 -22.81 -9.56
CA PRO A 155 3.37 -22.91 -10.37
C PRO A 155 3.16 -23.47 -11.78
N ALA A 156 2.01 -24.06 -12.09
CA ALA A 156 1.83 -24.92 -13.28
C ALA A 156 0.83 -24.37 -14.31
N GLY A 157 0.30 -23.15 -14.17
CA GLY A 157 -0.73 -22.73 -15.12
C GLY A 157 -1.07 -21.25 -15.15
N TYR A 158 -1.77 -20.88 -16.21
CA TYR A 158 -2.33 -19.56 -16.44
C TYR A 158 -3.80 -19.57 -16.05
N PHE A 159 -4.22 -19.34 -14.96
CA PHE A 159 -5.58 -19.30 -14.38
C PHE A 159 -6.71 -18.75 -15.30
N TYR A 160 -6.73 -19.08 -16.58
CA TYR A 160 -7.72 -18.60 -17.55
C TYR A 160 -9.15 -18.92 -17.17
N VAL A 161 -9.37 -20.03 -16.45
CA VAL A 161 -10.69 -20.45 -15.98
C VAL A 161 -11.38 -19.39 -15.14
N TYR A 162 -10.64 -18.62 -14.36
CA TYR A 162 -11.22 -17.56 -13.52
C TYR A 162 -11.69 -16.33 -14.32
N ARG A 163 -11.28 -16.19 -15.57
CA ARG A 163 -11.77 -15.15 -16.47
C ARG A 163 -13.12 -15.50 -17.08
N GLU A 164 -13.44 -16.81 -17.13
CA GLU A 164 -14.66 -17.33 -17.76
C GLU A 164 -15.82 -17.46 -16.76
N ILE A 165 -15.57 -17.20 -15.46
CA ILE A 165 -16.56 -17.16 -14.38
C ILE A 165 -17.11 -15.76 -14.21
#